data_002b07134569bac43bde034411155c08
#
_entry.id   002b07134569bac43bde034411155c08
#
_cell.length_a   1.000
_cell.length_b   1.000
_cell.length_c   1.000
_cell.angle_alpha   90.00
_cell.angle_beta   90.00
_cell.angle_gamma   90.00
#
_symmetry.space_group_name_H-M   'P 1'
#
loop_
_entity.id
_entity.type
_entity.pdbx_description
1 polymer ?
#
loop_
_entity_poly.entity_id
_entity_poly.type
_entity_poly.pdbx_seq_one_letter_code
_entity_poly.pdbx_strand_id
1 'polypeptide(L)'
;MIVKMLHLDLVCLAAEKDKTLTQLRDLGAVHLDLSSAQGATVAAAKGEASDAEKAVRLILKARGKAKDVNIHERSVADILAIDADRESLRSDKDELEREIRVYEPYGDFDPELAEKLLGEVEGLRDVVPLPETLPSMSLSKMREKLERIENCIVVDEAKLAGSDEKAILKKYPALADKIAFESAKELVGEQGELAYVSGWIPEPARGTFAAAVHENGWGALLREPADGELPPTLIEPPKMFRPMKALFSGLGIAPAYTEADVSVPFMC
;
A
#
# COMPACT_ATOMS: atom_id res chain seq x y z
N MET A 1 -18.94 18.88 19.13
CA MET A 1 -20.38 18.54 19.10
C MET A 1 -20.60 17.52 18.01
N ILE A 2 -21.29 16.42 18.29
CA ILE A 2 -21.61 15.41 17.27
C ILE A 2 -22.66 16.03 16.34
N VAL A 3 -22.40 15.99 15.04
CA VAL A 3 -23.30 16.55 14.02
C VAL A 3 -24.40 15.53 13.74
N LYS A 4 -25.65 15.99 13.72
CA LYS A 4 -26.79 15.12 13.36
C LYS A 4 -26.67 14.73 11.88
N MET A 5 -26.81 13.45 11.59
CA MET A 5 -26.75 12.89 10.25
C MET A 5 -28.15 12.52 9.77
N LEU A 6 -28.41 12.72 8.49
CA LEU A 6 -29.62 12.28 7.80
C LEU A 6 -29.25 11.16 6.83
N HIS A 7 -30.11 10.15 6.73
CA HIS A 7 -29.98 9.12 5.72
C HIS A 7 -30.41 9.68 4.36
N LEU A 8 -29.62 9.40 3.35
CA LEU A 8 -29.83 9.83 1.97
C LEU A 8 -30.08 8.60 1.10
N ASP A 9 -31.17 8.62 0.34
CA ASP A 9 -31.39 7.78 -0.81
C ASP A 9 -31.47 8.67 -2.05
N LEU A 10 -30.54 8.47 -2.99
CA LEU A 10 -30.41 9.27 -4.21
C LEU A 10 -30.62 8.40 -5.45
N VAL A 11 -31.37 8.92 -6.41
CA VAL A 11 -31.64 8.28 -7.69
C VAL A 11 -31.25 9.22 -8.82
N CYS A 12 -30.55 8.70 -9.81
CA CYS A 12 -30.17 9.41 -11.02
C CYS A 12 -30.34 8.51 -12.26
N LEU A 13 -30.09 9.05 -13.45
CA LEU A 13 -30.03 8.24 -14.66
C LEU A 13 -28.75 7.37 -14.66
N ALA A 14 -28.88 6.09 -15.02
CA ALA A 14 -27.75 5.17 -15.09
C ALA A 14 -26.64 5.67 -16.05
N ALA A 15 -27.03 6.31 -17.16
CA ALA A 15 -26.09 6.93 -18.10
C ALA A 15 -25.27 8.09 -17.49
N GLU A 16 -25.75 8.72 -16.42
CA GLU A 16 -25.09 9.86 -15.75
C GLU A 16 -24.45 9.46 -14.41
N LYS A 17 -24.38 8.18 -14.08
CA LYS A 17 -23.85 7.65 -12.82
C LYS A 17 -22.49 8.24 -12.45
N ASP A 18 -21.50 8.16 -13.35
CA ASP A 18 -20.14 8.62 -13.09
C ASP A 18 -20.06 10.14 -12.89
N LYS A 19 -20.88 10.89 -13.64
CA LYS A 19 -21.02 12.34 -13.48
C LYS A 19 -21.64 12.69 -12.12
N THR A 20 -22.69 11.98 -11.74
CA THR A 20 -23.37 12.14 -10.44
C THR A 20 -22.41 11.88 -9.29
N LEU A 21 -21.64 10.78 -9.33
CA LEU A 21 -20.65 10.47 -8.30
C LEU A 21 -19.55 11.53 -8.21
N THR A 22 -19.09 12.05 -9.36
CA THR A 22 -18.11 13.14 -9.37
C THR A 22 -18.67 14.40 -8.71
N GLN A 23 -19.91 14.77 -9.02
CA GLN A 23 -20.58 15.93 -8.43
C GLN A 23 -20.84 15.76 -6.92
N LEU A 24 -21.20 14.55 -6.47
CA LEU A 24 -21.33 14.24 -5.04
C LEU A 24 -19.99 14.34 -4.30
N ARG A 25 -18.91 13.88 -4.92
CA ARG A 25 -17.55 14.03 -4.38
C ARG A 25 -17.16 15.51 -4.28
N ASP A 26 -17.40 16.29 -5.32
CA ASP A 26 -17.04 17.71 -5.36
C ASP A 26 -17.88 18.52 -4.35
N LEU A 27 -19.13 18.11 -4.08
CA LEU A 27 -19.95 18.65 -3.02
C LEU A 27 -19.37 18.40 -1.61
N GLY A 28 -18.66 17.29 -1.42
CA GLY A 28 -17.92 16.98 -0.19
C GLY A 28 -18.79 16.77 1.06
N ALA A 29 -20.11 16.60 0.90
CA ALA A 29 -21.06 16.53 1.99
C ALA A 29 -21.69 15.14 2.19
N VAL A 30 -21.50 14.22 1.24
CA VAL A 30 -22.13 12.91 1.27
C VAL A 30 -21.14 11.86 1.75
N HIS A 31 -21.53 11.08 2.75
CA HIS A 31 -20.78 9.93 3.27
C HIS A 31 -21.44 8.65 2.79
N LEU A 32 -20.76 7.91 1.92
CA LEU A 32 -21.19 6.58 1.47
C LEU A 32 -20.57 5.51 2.37
N ASP A 33 -21.33 4.44 2.64
CA ASP A 33 -20.76 3.27 3.31
C ASP A 33 -20.02 2.40 2.28
N LEU A 34 -18.71 2.56 2.22
CA LEU A 34 -17.84 1.91 1.24
C LEU A 34 -17.31 0.54 1.72
N SER A 35 -17.74 0.05 2.88
CA SER A 35 -17.19 -1.14 3.53
C SER A 35 -17.43 -2.43 2.74
N SER A 36 -18.50 -2.52 1.95
CA SER A 36 -18.89 -3.70 1.19
C SER A 36 -18.30 -3.78 -0.21
N ALA A 37 -17.61 -2.73 -0.70
CA ALA A 37 -17.01 -2.70 -2.03
C ALA A 37 -15.77 -3.60 -2.12
N GLN A 38 -15.83 -4.64 -2.99
CA GLN A 38 -14.79 -5.67 -3.16
C GLN A 38 -14.47 -6.01 -4.63
N GLY A 39 -14.95 -5.21 -5.59
CA GLY A 39 -14.77 -5.45 -7.01
C GLY A 39 -13.30 -5.37 -7.47
N ALA A 40 -13.06 -5.83 -8.70
CA ALA A 40 -11.72 -5.90 -9.27
C ALA A 40 -11.03 -4.52 -9.37
N THR A 41 -11.79 -3.47 -9.70
CA THR A 41 -11.27 -2.09 -9.80
C THR A 41 -10.88 -1.53 -8.44
N VAL A 42 -11.70 -1.81 -7.41
CA VAL A 42 -11.41 -1.45 -6.01
C VAL A 42 -10.19 -2.21 -5.51
N ALA A 43 -10.10 -3.50 -5.80
CA ALA A 43 -8.94 -4.32 -5.43
C ALA A 43 -7.66 -3.80 -6.09
N ALA A 44 -7.70 -3.41 -7.37
CA ALA A 44 -6.57 -2.81 -8.07
C ALA A 44 -6.14 -1.46 -7.43
N ALA A 45 -7.09 -0.58 -7.11
CA ALA A 45 -6.80 0.70 -6.46
C ALA A 45 -6.21 0.52 -5.05
N LYS A 46 -6.73 -0.44 -4.27
CA LYS A 46 -6.16 -0.82 -2.97
C LYS A 46 -4.77 -1.43 -3.12
N GLY A 47 -4.53 -2.21 -4.19
CA GLY A 47 -3.22 -2.74 -4.54
C GLY A 47 -2.19 -1.63 -4.77
N GLU A 48 -2.53 -0.63 -5.61
CA GLU A 48 -1.66 0.54 -5.85
C GLU A 48 -1.29 1.27 -4.55
N ALA A 49 -2.25 1.45 -3.64
CA ALA A 49 -1.99 2.09 -2.35
C ALA A 49 -1.10 1.23 -1.44
N SER A 50 -1.33 -0.08 -1.40
CA SER A 50 -0.49 -1.03 -0.66
C SER A 50 0.94 -1.06 -1.18
N ASP A 51 1.12 -1.04 -2.51
CA ASP A 51 2.44 -0.99 -3.15
C ASP A 51 3.18 0.31 -2.83
N ALA A 52 2.47 1.44 -2.85
CA ALA A 52 3.04 2.73 -2.46
C ALA A 52 3.47 2.73 -0.98
N GLU A 53 2.67 2.16 -0.08
CA GLU A 53 3.01 2.02 1.33
C GLU A 53 4.21 1.10 1.55
N LYS A 54 4.26 -0.04 0.83
CA LYS A 54 5.41 -0.95 0.85
C LYS A 54 6.68 -0.23 0.40
N ALA A 55 6.62 0.54 -0.69
CA ALA A 55 7.76 1.29 -1.22
C ALA A 55 8.28 2.32 -0.19
N VAL A 56 7.40 3.07 0.48
CA VAL A 56 7.79 4.02 1.53
C VAL A 56 8.48 3.30 2.69
N ARG A 57 7.94 2.17 3.14
CA ARG A 57 8.57 1.37 4.22
C ARG A 57 9.97 0.89 3.84
N LEU A 58 10.17 0.45 2.59
CA LEU A 58 11.47 0.02 2.07
C LEU A 58 12.49 1.15 2.06
N ILE A 59 12.10 2.33 1.59
CA ILE A 59 12.96 3.53 1.59
C ILE A 59 13.38 3.89 3.01
N LEU A 60 12.43 3.98 3.94
CA LEU A 60 12.72 4.36 5.33
C LEU A 60 13.63 3.35 6.02
N LYS A 61 13.40 2.04 5.77
CA LYS A 61 14.27 0.97 6.30
C LYS A 61 15.69 1.06 5.75
N ALA A 62 15.85 1.32 4.45
CA ALA A 62 17.15 1.46 3.81
C ALA A 62 17.87 2.73 4.30
N ARG A 63 17.16 3.85 4.40
CA ARG A 63 17.71 5.15 4.85
C ARG A 63 18.18 5.11 6.29
N GLY A 64 17.53 4.35 7.17
CA GLY A 64 17.98 4.19 8.56
C GLY A 64 19.38 3.60 8.72
N LYS A 65 19.93 2.99 7.65
CA LYS A 65 21.26 2.38 7.62
C LYS A 65 22.31 3.21 6.84
N ALA A 66 21.86 4.19 6.05
CA ALA A 66 22.72 4.94 5.13
C ALA A 66 23.04 6.34 5.70
N LYS A 67 24.30 6.78 5.52
CA LYS A 67 24.74 8.14 5.81
C LYS A 67 24.96 8.86 4.48
N ASP A 68 24.48 10.10 4.38
CA ASP A 68 24.68 10.99 3.21
C ASP A 68 24.21 10.38 1.88
N VAL A 69 22.90 10.44 1.63
CA VAL A 69 22.29 9.86 0.43
C VAL A 69 21.76 10.96 -0.49
N ASN A 70 22.16 10.92 -1.75
CA ASN A 70 21.55 11.75 -2.79
C ASN A 70 20.13 11.25 -3.11
N ILE A 71 19.16 12.15 -2.99
CA ILE A 71 17.74 11.80 -3.19
C ILE A 71 17.40 11.92 -4.68
N HIS A 72 16.79 10.88 -5.23
CA HIS A 72 16.29 10.80 -6.60
C HIS A 72 14.84 10.37 -6.61
N GLU A 73 14.04 10.99 -7.47
CA GLU A 73 12.66 10.56 -7.68
C GLU A 73 12.66 9.22 -8.45
N ARG A 74 11.98 8.20 -7.89
CA ARG A 74 11.75 6.90 -8.51
C ARG A 74 10.28 6.54 -8.44
N SER A 75 9.80 5.78 -9.40
CA SER A 75 8.43 5.26 -9.37
C SER A 75 8.29 4.17 -8.30
N VAL A 76 7.06 3.94 -7.84
CA VAL A 76 6.75 2.83 -6.91
C VAL A 76 7.18 1.49 -7.52
N ALA A 77 6.91 1.29 -8.82
CA ALA A 77 7.27 0.07 -9.53
C ALA A 77 8.79 -0.16 -9.55
N ASP A 78 9.60 0.88 -9.80
CA ASP A 78 11.06 0.77 -9.78
C ASP A 78 11.58 0.39 -8.39
N ILE A 79 11.00 0.97 -7.33
CA ILE A 79 11.39 0.68 -5.95
C ILE A 79 11.09 -0.78 -5.60
N LEU A 80 9.91 -1.27 -5.99
CA LEU A 80 9.53 -2.66 -5.76
C LEU A 80 10.38 -3.63 -6.60
N ALA A 81 10.76 -3.27 -7.82
CA ALA A 81 11.67 -4.05 -8.65
C ALA A 81 13.07 -4.15 -8.01
N ILE A 82 13.63 -3.03 -7.52
CA ILE A 82 14.91 -3.05 -6.79
C ILE A 82 14.83 -3.94 -5.54
N ASP A 83 13.70 -3.94 -4.82
CA ASP A 83 13.49 -4.81 -3.66
C ASP A 83 13.47 -6.29 -4.08
N ALA A 84 12.77 -6.63 -5.15
CA ALA A 84 12.70 -7.98 -5.69
C ALA A 84 14.08 -8.48 -6.16
N ASP A 85 14.83 -7.67 -6.89
CA ASP A 85 16.20 -7.99 -7.32
C ASP A 85 17.11 -8.22 -6.12
N ARG A 86 17.03 -7.36 -5.10
CA ARG A 86 17.80 -7.50 -3.86
C ARG A 86 17.47 -8.79 -3.10
N GLU A 87 16.20 -9.17 -3.01
CA GLU A 87 15.81 -10.44 -2.36
C GLU A 87 16.30 -11.66 -3.15
N SER A 88 16.28 -11.60 -4.50
CA SER A 88 16.87 -12.64 -5.35
C SER A 88 18.38 -12.76 -5.10
N LEU A 89 19.11 -11.63 -5.11
CA LEU A 89 20.56 -11.61 -4.84
C LEU A 89 20.91 -12.15 -3.45
N ARG A 90 20.05 -11.93 -2.44
CA ARG A 90 20.23 -12.51 -1.10
C ARG A 90 20.07 -14.02 -1.11
N SER A 91 19.08 -14.53 -1.83
CA SER A 91 18.90 -15.97 -1.98
C SER A 91 20.10 -16.62 -2.67
N ASP A 92 20.59 -16.00 -3.76
CA ASP A 92 21.79 -16.46 -4.49
C ASP A 92 23.04 -16.42 -3.61
N LYS A 93 23.18 -15.37 -2.78
CA LYS A 93 24.24 -15.26 -1.79
C LYS A 93 24.22 -16.41 -0.80
N ASP A 94 23.05 -16.66 -0.18
CA ASP A 94 22.88 -17.70 0.83
C ASP A 94 23.15 -19.11 0.26
N GLU A 95 22.80 -19.33 -1.03
CA GLU A 95 23.07 -20.58 -1.72
C GLU A 95 24.58 -20.74 -1.98
N LEU A 96 25.21 -19.70 -2.51
CA LEU A 96 26.64 -19.72 -2.81
C LEU A 96 27.50 -19.83 -1.54
N GLU A 97 27.12 -19.20 -0.43
CA GLU A 97 27.78 -19.37 0.86
C GLU A 97 27.66 -20.80 1.41
N ARG A 98 26.55 -21.47 1.13
CA ARG A 98 26.39 -22.90 1.48
C ARG A 98 27.31 -23.77 0.64
N GLU A 99 27.37 -23.53 -0.69
CA GLU A 99 28.29 -24.23 -1.57
C GLU A 99 29.76 -24.07 -1.14
N ILE A 100 30.18 -22.81 -0.89
CA ILE A 100 31.54 -22.51 -0.43
C ILE A 100 31.88 -23.31 0.82
N ARG A 101 30.98 -23.36 1.82
CA ARG A 101 31.19 -24.13 3.05
C ARG A 101 31.34 -25.64 2.82
N VAL A 102 30.67 -26.19 1.82
CA VAL A 102 30.78 -27.62 1.46
C VAL A 102 32.12 -27.92 0.82
N TYR A 103 32.63 -27.02 -0.05
CA TYR A 103 33.84 -27.27 -0.83
C TYR A 103 35.12 -26.70 -0.18
N GLU A 104 35.02 -25.80 0.79
CA GLU A 104 36.15 -25.20 1.50
C GLU A 104 37.14 -26.23 2.10
N PRO A 105 36.71 -27.37 2.69
CA PRO A 105 37.63 -28.38 3.21
C PRO A 105 38.52 -29.04 2.15
N TYR A 106 38.10 -29.03 0.88
CA TYR A 106 38.82 -29.65 -0.23
C TYR A 106 39.82 -28.72 -0.89
N GLY A 107 39.86 -27.43 -0.48
CA GLY A 107 40.73 -26.40 -1.05
C GLY A 107 40.26 -25.88 -2.42
N ASP A 108 41.09 -25.01 -2.99
CA ASP A 108 40.83 -24.43 -4.31
C ASP A 108 41.41 -25.30 -5.41
N PHE A 109 40.58 -25.85 -6.26
CA PHE A 109 40.96 -26.67 -7.39
C PHE A 109 40.12 -26.33 -8.61
N ASP A 110 40.62 -26.67 -9.82
CA ASP A 110 39.86 -26.53 -11.04
C ASP A 110 38.98 -27.74 -11.26
N PRO A 111 37.62 -27.61 -11.22
CA PRO A 111 36.70 -28.73 -11.37
C PRO A 111 36.81 -29.44 -12.71
N GLU A 112 37.08 -28.70 -13.83
CA GLU A 112 37.21 -29.29 -15.17
C GLU A 112 38.46 -30.14 -15.26
N LEU A 113 39.56 -29.68 -14.65
CA LEU A 113 40.82 -30.44 -14.60
C LEU A 113 40.64 -31.68 -13.68
N ALA A 114 39.96 -31.52 -12.56
CA ALA A 114 39.71 -32.64 -11.64
C ALA A 114 38.82 -33.72 -12.29
N GLU A 115 37.80 -33.34 -13.02
CA GLU A 115 36.92 -34.26 -13.76
C GLU A 115 37.72 -35.06 -14.81
N LYS A 116 38.58 -34.37 -15.59
CA LYS A 116 39.45 -34.99 -16.61
C LYS A 116 40.44 -35.99 -15.98
N LEU A 117 41.10 -35.61 -14.90
CA LEU A 117 42.04 -36.46 -14.19
C LEU A 117 41.38 -37.68 -13.57
N LEU A 118 40.15 -37.55 -13.06
CA LEU A 118 39.37 -38.66 -12.55
C LEU A 118 38.99 -39.70 -13.62
N GLY A 119 38.88 -39.25 -14.89
CA GLY A 119 38.64 -40.13 -16.03
C GLY A 119 39.92 -40.82 -16.55
N GLU A 120 41.11 -40.23 -16.34
CA GLU A 120 42.37 -40.73 -16.88
C GLU A 120 43.19 -41.56 -15.85
N VAL A 121 42.99 -41.34 -14.53
CA VAL A 121 43.81 -41.95 -13.47
C VAL A 121 42.94 -42.77 -12.53
N GLU A 122 43.06 -44.10 -12.61
CA GLU A 122 42.37 -45.02 -11.66
C GLU A 122 42.94 -44.85 -10.25
N GLY A 123 42.04 -44.81 -9.26
CA GLY A 123 42.44 -44.66 -7.84
C GLY A 123 42.79 -43.26 -7.37
N LEU A 124 42.61 -42.24 -8.20
CA LEU A 124 42.91 -40.84 -7.84
C LEU A 124 42.18 -40.37 -6.57
N ARG A 125 40.93 -40.83 -6.38
CA ARG A 125 40.10 -40.49 -5.18
C ARG A 125 40.67 -41.08 -3.88
N ASP A 126 41.46 -42.16 -3.96
CA ASP A 126 42.11 -42.77 -2.79
C ASP A 126 43.31 -41.97 -2.29
N VAL A 127 43.89 -41.16 -3.17
CA VAL A 127 45.14 -40.40 -2.90
C VAL A 127 44.86 -38.90 -2.65
N VAL A 128 43.84 -38.33 -3.36
CA VAL A 128 43.51 -36.92 -3.28
C VAL A 128 42.10 -36.77 -2.65
N PRO A 129 41.95 -36.00 -1.56
CA PRO A 129 40.65 -35.76 -0.97
C PRO A 129 39.79 -34.88 -1.89
N LEU A 130 38.99 -35.48 -2.74
CA LEU A 130 38.05 -34.81 -3.62
C LEU A 130 36.61 -35.06 -3.13
N PRO A 131 35.68 -34.08 -3.29
CA PRO A 131 34.28 -34.28 -2.96
C PRO A 131 33.64 -35.34 -3.87
N GLU A 132 32.56 -35.97 -3.41
CA GLU A 132 31.81 -36.93 -4.21
C GLU A 132 31.26 -36.30 -5.48
N THR A 133 30.71 -35.11 -5.36
CA THR A 133 30.24 -34.28 -6.47
C THR A 133 31.19 -33.10 -6.64
N LEU A 134 31.69 -32.90 -7.86
CA LEU A 134 32.54 -31.76 -8.15
C LEU A 134 31.71 -30.46 -8.22
N PRO A 135 32.25 -29.33 -7.76
CA PRO A 135 31.58 -28.04 -7.89
C PRO A 135 31.51 -27.59 -9.36
N SER A 136 30.58 -26.69 -9.68
CA SER A 136 30.47 -26.09 -11.02
C SER A 136 31.59 -25.12 -11.37
N MET A 137 32.31 -24.60 -10.38
CA MET A 137 33.41 -23.67 -10.53
C MET A 137 34.40 -23.79 -9.36
N SER A 138 35.63 -23.28 -9.52
CA SER A 138 36.62 -23.26 -8.45
C SER A 138 36.19 -22.39 -7.26
N LEU A 139 36.73 -22.68 -6.07
CA LEU A 139 36.40 -21.94 -4.84
C LEU A 139 36.78 -20.46 -4.96
N SER A 140 37.87 -20.12 -5.62
CA SER A 140 38.24 -18.72 -5.89
C SER A 140 37.20 -17.99 -6.75
N LYS A 141 36.67 -18.64 -7.79
CA LYS A 141 35.59 -18.07 -8.62
C LYS A 141 34.28 -17.93 -7.85
N MET A 142 33.97 -18.88 -6.96
CA MET A 142 32.80 -18.77 -6.07
C MET A 142 32.91 -17.55 -5.17
N ARG A 143 34.05 -17.33 -4.56
CA ARG A 143 34.31 -16.17 -3.69
C ARG A 143 34.24 -14.85 -4.45
N GLU A 144 34.80 -14.79 -5.66
CA GLU A 144 34.69 -13.61 -6.55
C GLU A 144 33.21 -13.34 -6.93
N LYS A 145 32.44 -14.37 -7.23
CA LYS A 145 31.00 -14.24 -7.51
C LYS A 145 30.24 -13.75 -6.28
N LEU A 146 30.58 -14.25 -5.09
CA LEU A 146 29.98 -13.82 -3.82
C LEU A 146 30.23 -12.33 -3.57
N GLU A 147 31.46 -11.85 -3.74
CA GLU A 147 31.81 -10.43 -3.61
C GLU A 147 31.04 -9.56 -4.59
N ARG A 148 30.86 -10.01 -5.83
CA ARG A 148 30.04 -9.30 -6.82
C ARG A 148 28.58 -9.19 -6.40
N ILE A 149 27.98 -10.28 -5.89
CA ILE A 149 26.61 -10.30 -5.37
C ILE A 149 26.48 -9.33 -4.18
N GLU A 150 27.39 -9.35 -3.23
CA GLU A 150 27.41 -8.45 -2.09
C GLU A 150 27.49 -6.98 -2.52
N ASN A 151 28.34 -6.65 -3.50
CA ASN A 151 28.43 -5.31 -4.04
C ASN A 151 27.11 -4.87 -4.72
N CYS A 152 26.45 -5.76 -5.46
CA CYS A 152 25.13 -5.47 -6.05
C CYS A 152 24.08 -5.19 -4.97
N ILE A 153 24.03 -5.98 -3.90
CA ILE A 153 23.11 -5.75 -2.77
C ILE A 153 23.35 -4.38 -2.15
N VAL A 154 24.62 -3.99 -1.94
CA VAL A 154 24.97 -2.67 -1.37
C VAL A 154 24.50 -1.53 -2.31
N VAL A 155 24.67 -1.69 -3.62
CA VAL A 155 24.20 -0.71 -4.62
C VAL A 155 22.67 -0.58 -4.57
N ASP A 156 21.95 -1.68 -4.47
CA ASP A 156 20.47 -1.66 -4.42
C ASP A 156 19.96 -1.08 -3.10
N GLU A 157 20.61 -1.36 -1.97
CA GLU A 157 20.32 -0.69 -0.70
C GLU A 157 20.56 0.83 -0.78
N ALA A 158 21.62 1.26 -1.45
CA ALA A 158 21.88 2.69 -1.68
C ALA A 158 20.85 3.34 -2.61
N LYS A 159 20.39 2.63 -3.67
CA LYS A 159 19.31 3.11 -4.54
C LYS A 159 18.00 3.27 -3.79
N LEU A 160 17.64 2.30 -2.93
CA LEU A 160 16.44 2.38 -2.09
C LEU A 160 16.54 3.57 -1.11
N ALA A 161 17.65 3.70 -0.40
CA ALA A 161 17.88 4.80 0.53
C ALA A 161 17.81 6.18 -0.15
N GLY A 162 18.30 6.26 -1.41
CA GLY A 162 18.27 7.46 -2.24
C GLY A 162 16.96 7.74 -2.96
N SER A 163 15.89 7.00 -2.67
CA SER A 163 14.57 7.25 -3.27
C SER A 163 13.80 8.33 -2.48
N ASP A 164 13.00 9.15 -3.19
CA ASP A 164 12.21 10.22 -2.57
C ASP A 164 10.86 9.70 -2.05
N GLU A 165 10.77 9.42 -0.75
CA GLU A 165 9.53 9.02 -0.09
C GLU A 165 8.49 10.14 -0.07
N LYS A 166 8.90 11.40 -0.06
CA LYS A 166 7.97 12.53 -0.02
C LYS A 166 7.19 12.65 -1.32
N ALA A 167 7.83 12.34 -2.45
CA ALA A 167 7.17 12.30 -3.76
C ALA A 167 6.06 11.24 -3.80
N ILE A 168 6.26 10.08 -3.15
CA ILE A 168 5.25 9.03 -3.03
C ILE A 168 4.14 9.45 -2.06
N LEU A 169 4.50 9.98 -0.89
CA LEU A 169 3.52 10.42 0.13
C LEU A 169 2.59 11.51 -0.38
N LYS A 170 3.05 12.39 -1.28
CA LYS A 170 2.20 13.40 -1.93
C LYS A 170 1.09 12.79 -2.78
N LYS A 171 1.24 11.55 -3.25
CA LYS A 171 0.23 10.85 -4.06
C LYS A 171 -0.82 10.12 -3.22
N TYR A 172 -0.61 9.94 -1.91
CA TYR A 172 -1.55 9.22 -1.03
C TYR A 172 -2.97 9.80 -1.01
N PRO A 173 -3.18 11.12 -0.92
CA PRO A 173 -4.52 11.67 -0.96
C PRO A 173 -5.26 11.32 -2.25
N ALA A 174 -4.57 11.37 -3.40
CA ALA A 174 -5.14 10.99 -4.69
C ALA A 174 -5.44 9.49 -4.80
N LEU A 175 -4.60 8.64 -4.20
CA LEU A 175 -4.85 7.19 -4.12
C LEU A 175 -6.06 6.87 -3.23
N ALA A 176 -6.17 7.54 -2.08
CA ALA A 176 -7.31 7.39 -1.19
C ALA A 176 -8.62 7.84 -1.87
N ASP A 177 -8.59 8.97 -2.59
CA ASP A 177 -9.72 9.48 -3.36
C ASP A 177 -10.11 8.52 -4.50
N LYS A 178 -9.12 7.94 -5.19
CA LYS A 178 -9.34 6.90 -6.21
C LYS A 178 -10.03 5.67 -5.63
N ILE A 179 -9.56 5.17 -4.48
CA ILE A 179 -10.17 4.01 -3.80
C ILE A 179 -11.62 4.32 -3.42
N ALA A 180 -11.86 5.50 -2.83
CA ALA A 180 -13.20 5.91 -2.43
C ALA A 180 -14.14 6.03 -3.64
N PHE A 181 -13.65 6.60 -4.76
CA PHE A 181 -14.42 6.77 -5.96
C PHE A 181 -14.76 5.45 -6.64
N GLU A 182 -13.79 4.54 -6.81
CA GLU A 182 -14.03 3.21 -7.37
C GLU A 182 -14.95 2.37 -6.47
N SER A 183 -14.81 2.49 -5.15
CA SER A 183 -15.72 1.85 -4.20
C SER A 183 -17.13 2.40 -4.32
N ALA A 184 -17.29 3.72 -4.48
CA ALA A 184 -18.60 4.34 -4.69
C ALA A 184 -19.25 3.86 -5.99
N LYS A 185 -18.49 3.74 -7.10
CA LYS A 185 -18.99 3.21 -8.36
C LYS A 185 -19.56 1.80 -8.25
N GLU A 186 -18.90 0.95 -7.48
CA GLU A 186 -19.34 -0.43 -7.27
C GLU A 186 -20.63 -0.53 -6.45
N LEU A 187 -20.80 0.40 -5.49
CA LEU A 187 -21.95 0.41 -4.59
C LEU A 187 -23.20 1.03 -5.20
N VAL A 188 -23.09 1.72 -6.34
CA VAL A 188 -24.24 2.23 -7.04
C VAL A 188 -25.03 1.06 -7.62
N GLY A 189 -26.25 0.85 -7.12
CA GLY A 189 -27.18 -0.10 -7.70
C GLY A 189 -27.77 0.43 -9.00
N GLU A 190 -28.04 -0.45 -9.95
CA GLU A 190 -28.67 -0.10 -11.22
C GLU A 190 -29.93 -0.95 -11.41
N GLN A 191 -31.02 -0.29 -11.83
CA GLN A 191 -32.27 -0.96 -12.20
C GLN A 191 -32.87 -0.30 -13.43
N GLY A 192 -32.71 -0.93 -14.59
CA GLY A 192 -33.13 -0.38 -15.87
C GLY A 192 -32.33 0.88 -16.23
N GLU A 193 -33.03 2.00 -16.44
CA GLU A 193 -32.41 3.28 -16.77
C GLU A 193 -32.04 4.13 -15.53
N LEU A 194 -32.30 3.62 -14.33
CA LEU A 194 -32.06 4.32 -13.08
C LEU A 194 -30.87 3.71 -12.33
N ALA A 195 -30.10 4.58 -11.72
CA ALA A 195 -29.04 4.25 -10.75
C ALA A 195 -29.41 4.84 -9.39
N TYR A 196 -29.12 4.09 -8.33
CA TYR A 196 -29.42 4.51 -6.96
C TYR A 196 -28.22 4.31 -6.05
N VAL A 197 -28.07 5.24 -5.10
CA VAL A 197 -27.03 5.20 -4.10
C VAL A 197 -27.59 5.67 -2.76
N SER A 198 -27.25 4.96 -1.69
CA SER A 198 -27.59 5.33 -0.32
C SER A 198 -26.38 5.80 0.45
N GLY A 199 -26.60 6.70 1.40
CA GLY A 199 -25.51 7.27 2.20
C GLY A 199 -26.03 8.15 3.33
N TRP A 200 -25.14 9.01 3.82
CA TRP A 200 -25.42 9.90 4.94
C TRP A 200 -25.00 11.32 4.60
N ILE A 201 -25.76 12.29 5.07
CA ILE A 201 -25.45 13.70 4.92
C ILE A 201 -25.58 14.43 6.28
N PRO A 202 -24.65 15.30 6.64
CA PRO A 202 -24.79 16.11 7.84
C PRO A 202 -25.97 17.11 7.70
N GLU A 203 -26.78 17.24 8.73
CA GLU A 203 -27.96 18.12 8.70
C GLU A 203 -27.66 19.57 8.26
N PRO A 204 -26.52 20.20 8.65
CA PRO A 204 -26.18 21.53 8.17
C PRO A 204 -25.96 21.62 6.64
N ALA A 205 -25.60 20.52 5.97
CA ALA A 205 -25.38 20.48 4.52
C ALA A 205 -26.68 20.26 3.72
N ARG A 206 -27.82 20.06 4.38
CA ARG A 206 -29.13 19.80 3.75
C ARG A 206 -29.50 20.84 2.69
N GLY A 207 -29.28 22.13 2.99
CA GLY A 207 -29.64 23.22 2.08
C GLY A 207 -28.79 23.21 0.82
N THR A 208 -27.49 23.07 0.95
CA THR A 208 -26.54 23.00 -0.18
C THR A 208 -26.81 21.76 -1.04
N PHE A 209 -27.09 20.63 -0.39
CA PHE A 209 -27.43 19.39 -1.11
C PHE A 209 -28.75 19.51 -1.87
N ALA A 210 -29.80 20.09 -1.27
CA ALA A 210 -31.09 20.30 -1.94
C ALA A 210 -30.96 21.18 -3.21
N ALA A 211 -30.11 22.20 -3.17
CA ALA A 211 -29.80 23.02 -4.34
C ALA A 211 -29.15 22.17 -5.44
N ALA A 212 -28.17 21.35 -5.10
CA ALA A 212 -27.47 20.45 -6.04
C ALA A 212 -28.43 19.40 -6.65
N VAL A 213 -29.35 18.84 -5.85
CA VAL A 213 -30.39 17.92 -6.34
C VAL A 213 -31.25 18.57 -7.40
N HIS A 214 -31.70 19.80 -7.18
CA HIS A 214 -32.53 20.54 -8.12
C HIS A 214 -31.75 20.90 -9.41
N GLU A 215 -30.50 21.35 -9.27
CA GLU A 215 -29.65 21.75 -10.38
C GLU A 215 -29.32 20.58 -11.32
N ASN A 216 -29.09 19.39 -10.74
CA ASN A 216 -28.68 18.21 -11.50
C ASN A 216 -29.85 17.27 -11.88
N GLY A 217 -31.08 17.60 -11.48
CA GLY A 217 -32.28 16.81 -11.79
C GLY A 217 -32.29 15.43 -11.11
N TRP A 218 -31.66 15.30 -9.95
CA TRP A 218 -31.67 14.05 -9.18
C TRP A 218 -32.96 13.87 -8.41
N GLY A 219 -33.35 12.61 -8.19
CA GLY A 219 -34.34 12.27 -7.15
C GLY A 219 -33.61 12.03 -5.84
N ALA A 220 -34.05 12.66 -4.75
CA ALA A 220 -33.44 12.44 -3.44
C ALA A 220 -34.46 12.40 -2.33
N LEU A 221 -34.28 11.45 -1.39
CA LEU A 221 -35.04 11.32 -0.16
C LEU A 221 -34.08 11.48 1.01
N LEU A 222 -34.38 12.41 1.91
CA LEU A 222 -33.68 12.60 3.17
C LEU A 222 -34.59 12.22 4.33
N ARG A 223 -34.15 11.31 5.20
CA ARG A 223 -34.88 10.89 6.40
C ARG A 223 -33.98 10.86 7.63
N GLU A 224 -34.57 10.86 8.79
CA GLU A 224 -33.86 10.58 10.04
C GLU A 224 -33.42 9.11 10.08
N PRO A 225 -32.27 8.80 10.77
CA PRO A 225 -31.84 7.42 10.97
C PRO A 225 -32.98 6.58 11.58
N ALA A 226 -33.23 5.38 11.07
CA ALA A 226 -34.15 4.44 11.66
C ALA A 226 -33.53 3.73 12.88
N ASP A 227 -34.38 3.10 13.72
CA ASP A 227 -33.90 2.33 14.85
C ASP A 227 -32.98 1.19 14.38
N GLY A 228 -31.73 1.17 14.89
CA GLY A 228 -30.71 0.18 14.53
C GLY A 228 -29.76 0.61 13.40
N GLU A 229 -30.02 1.71 12.71
CA GLU A 229 -29.06 2.28 11.79
C GLU A 229 -27.94 3.03 12.54
N LEU A 230 -26.68 2.80 12.14
CA LEU A 230 -25.51 3.43 12.75
C LEU A 230 -24.92 4.46 11.77
N PRO A 231 -25.33 5.73 11.84
CA PRO A 231 -24.76 6.76 10.99
C PRO A 231 -23.28 7.02 11.33
N PRO A 232 -22.48 7.46 10.36
CA PRO A 232 -21.09 7.83 10.61
C PRO A 232 -21.00 9.00 11.57
N THR A 233 -20.03 8.99 12.48
CA THR A 233 -19.83 10.06 13.47
C THR A 233 -19.04 11.20 12.86
N LEU A 234 -19.67 12.35 12.67
CA LEU A 234 -18.98 13.59 12.30
C LEU A 234 -18.84 14.48 13.53
N ILE A 235 -17.61 14.71 13.97
CA ILE A 235 -17.31 15.59 15.10
C ILE A 235 -16.86 16.94 14.56
N GLU A 236 -17.64 17.99 14.80
CA GLU A 236 -17.22 19.38 14.61
C GLU A 236 -16.98 20.03 15.98
N PRO A 237 -15.72 20.08 16.45
CA PRO A 237 -15.41 20.78 17.68
C PRO A 237 -15.65 22.28 17.48
N PRO A 238 -16.16 23.01 18.53
CA PRO A 238 -16.21 24.46 18.54
C PRO A 238 -14.85 25.06 18.13
N LYS A 239 -14.83 26.25 17.54
CA LYS A 239 -13.61 26.87 16.97
C LYS A 239 -12.41 26.86 17.93
N MET A 240 -12.66 26.98 19.24
CA MET A 240 -11.66 26.96 20.30
C MET A 240 -10.98 25.60 20.50
N PHE A 241 -11.65 24.48 20.13
CA PHE A 241 -11.19 23.10 20.33
C PHE A 241 -10.71 22.42 19.05
N ARG A 242 -10.65 23.13 17.92
CA ARG A 242 -10.17 22.59 16.63
C ARG A 242 -8.78 21.90 16.69
N PRO A 243 -7.79 22.40 17.51
CA PRO A 243 -6.50 21.71 17.63
C PRO A 243 -6.61 20.29 18.20
N MET A 244 -7.62 20.01 19.03
CA MET A 244 -7.84 18.67 19.60
C MET A 244 -8.33 17.63 18.60
N LYS A 245 -8.92 18.07 17.47
CA LYS A 245 -9.34 17.15 16.40
C LYS A 245 -8.15 16.32 15.87
N ALA A 246 -6.98 16.92 15.77
CA ALA A 246 -5.76 16.22 15.36
C ALA A 246 -5.30 15.19 16.40
N LEU A 247 -5.51 15.46 17.70
CA LEU A 247 -5.17 14.55 18.78
C LEU A 247 -6.09 13.31 18.77
N PHE A 248 -7.41 13.50 18.65
CA PHE A 248 -8.37 12.42 18.63
C PHE A 248 -8.25 11.54 17.37
N SER A 249 -8.01 12.14 16.20
CA SER A 249 -7.75 11.37 14.98
C SER A 249 -6.41 10.62 15.03
N GLY A 250 -5.40 11.16 15.71
CA GLY A 250 -4.10 10.48 15.91
C GLY A 250 -4.16 9.32 16.90
N LEU A 251 -5.10 9.35 17.86
CA LEU A 251 -5.30 8.29 18.85
C LEU A 251 -6.31 7.22 18.40
N GLY A 252 -6.97 7.41 17.25
CA GLY A 252 -8.00 6.49 16.75
C GLY A 252 -9.27 6.42 17.63
N ILE A 253 -9.45 7.38 18.53
CA ILE A 253 -10.59 7.45 19.47
C ILE A 253 -11.64 8.39 18.88
N ALA A 254 -12.55 7.85 18.06
CA ALA A 254 -13.77 8.54 17.66
C ALA A 254 -14.94 7.98 18.48
N PRO A 255 -15.68 8.82 19.24
CA PRO A 255 -16.87 8.34 19.93
C PRO A 255 -17.93 7.85 18.91
N ALA A 256 -18.69 6.83 19.27
CA ALA A 256 -19.79 6.36 18.43
C ALA A 256 -20.88 7.45 18.32
N TYR A 257 -21.69 7.40 17.25
CA TYR A 257 -22.75 8.41 16.99
C TYR A 257 -23.72 8.60 18.16
N THR A 258 -23.97 7.53 18.92
CA THR A 258 -24.86 7.51 20.09
C THR A 258 -24.17 7.87 21.40
N GLU A 259 -22.84 8.06 21.40
CA GLU A 259 -22.07 8.40 22.60
C GLU A 259 -22.00 9.92 22.82
N ALA A 260 -21.82 10.32 24.09
CA ALA A 260 -21.65 11.72 24.41
C ALA A 260 -20.30 12.25 23.89
N ASP A 261 -20.31 13.48 23.34
CA ASP A 261 -19.09 14.19 22.95
C ASP A 261 -18.25 14.54 24.19
N VAL A 262 -17.13 13.84 24.35
CA VAL A 262 -16.22 13.98 25.50
C VAL A 262 -15.24 15.15 25.34
N SER A 263 -15.31 15.91 24.23
CA SER A 263 -14.38 17.03 23.97
C SER A 263 -14.49 18.14 25.04
N VAL A 264 -15.67 18.36 25.59
CA VAL A 264 -15.94 19.39 26.60
C VAL A 264 -15.51 18.93 28.01
N PRO A 265 -15.89 17.72 28.48
CA PRO A 265 -15.47 17.23 29.79
C PRO A 265 -13.96 17.03 29.94
N PHE A 266 -13.25 16.78 28.84
CA PHE A 266 -11.79 16.51 28.89
C PHE A 266 -10.94 17.77 29.08
N MET A 267 -11.54 18.97 28.97
CA MET A 267 -10.85 20.27 29.12
C MET A 267 -11.20 21.00 30.41
N CYS A 268 -12.02 20.42 31.27
CA CYS A 268 -12.28 20.89 32.65
C CYS A 268 -11.43 20.09 33.62
#